data_072ee14f7e797268bf20742381311ecf
#
_entry.id   072ee14f7e797268bf20742381311ecf
#
_cell.length_a   1.000
_cell.length_b   1.000
_cell.length_c   1.000
_cell.angle_alpha   90.00
_cell.angle_beta   90.00
_cell.angle_gamma   90.00
#
_symmetry.space_group_name_H-M   'P 1'
#
loop_
_entity.id
_entity.type
_entity.pdbx_description
1 polymer ?
#
loop_
_entity_poly.entity_id
_entity_poly.type
_entity_poly.pdbx_seq_one_letter_code
_entity_poly.pdbx_strand_id
1 'polypeptide(L)'
;MFKSGGRVVKNVTGYDLSKGMANSWGTLGVATEVTFKVLPAPETVATLAVRGLDDEQAARVMALAMGSREEVSSAAHLPPTVAWRFLDGKLGGDAATILRLEGFAPSVAHRSRQLQDLLGRTGTIDVLDDSQSRQLWREVRDVLPYAQAGDGRAVWRVSMAPMQGWRMVDEFRRHAGVDAYYDWQGGLIWMRMEAEPEADVLRKLIARHGGGHATLIRAPERVRGSVDVFQQQPAALAALSARLKQQFDPENILNPGRMYPHQAGA
;
A
#
# COMPACT_ATOMS: atom_id res chain seq x y z
N MET A 1 16.00 25.93 -13.94
CA MET A 1 15.03 26.01 -12.81
C MET A 1 13.69 26.47 -13.36
N PHE A 2 12.58 25.82 -12.97
CA PHE A 2 11.23 26.19 -13.42
C PHE A 2 10.24 26.05 -12.27
N LYS A 3 9.03 26.62 -12.43
CA LYS A 3 7.92 26.51 -11.50
C LYS A 3 6.74 25.88 -12.23
N SER A 4 6.08 24.90 -11.61
CA SER A 4 4.87 24.26 -12.12
C SER A 4 3.77 24.30 -11.06
N GLY A 5 2.53 24.53 -11.50
CA GLY A 5 1.39 24.66 -10.61
C GLY A 5 1.33 26.00 -9.86
N GLY A 6 0.47 26.07 -8.86
CA GLY A 6 0.25 27.29 -8.05
C GLY A 6 -0.39 26.96 -6.71
N ARG A 7 -0.35 27.92 -5.78
CA ARG A 7 -0.98 27.83 -4.43
C ARG A 7 -2.49 28.13 -4.51
N VAL A 8 -3.21 27.32 -5.31
CA VAL A 8 -4.64 27.48 -5.56
C VAL A 8 -5.35 26.15 -5.43
N VAL A 9 -6.64 26.18 -5.16
CA VAL A 9 -7.46 24.97 -4.99
C VAL A 9 -7.50 24.13 -6.28
N LYS A 10 -7.51 24.82 -7.44
CA LYS A 10 -7.51 24.18 -8.76
C LYS A 10 -6.58 24.97 -9.68
N ASN A 11 -5.67 24.28 -10.34
CA ASN A 11 -4.86 24.79 -11.42
C ASN A 11 -5.00 23.86 -12.63
N VAL A 12 -5.43 24.43 -13.76
CA VAL A 12 -5.65 23.69 -15.02
C VAL A 12 -4.83 24.26 -16.17
N THR A 13 -3.99 25.27 -15.89
CA THR A 13 -3.17 25.93 -16.89
C THR A 13 -1.80 25.28 -16.99
N GLY A 14 -1.35 24.98 -18.20
CA GLY A 14 -0.05 24.39 -18.49
C GLY A 14 0.01 22.88 -18.26
N TYR A 15 1.23 22.35 -18.30
CA TYR A 15 1.48 20.92 -18.08
C TYR A 15 1.45 20.59 -16.58
N ASP A 16 0.86 19.45 -16.23
CA ASP A 16 0.84 18.92 -14.87
C ASP A 16 2.14 18.18 -14.56
N LEU A 17 3.23 18.91 -14.47
CA LEU A 17 4.55 18.33 -14.19
C LEU A 17 4.66 17.76 -12.78
N SER A 18 3.83 18.24 -11.84
CA SER A 18 3.81 17.70 -10.48
C SER A 18 3.45 16.21 -10.44
N LYS A 19 2.51 15.76 -11.28
CA LYS A 19 2.18 14.33 -11.43
C LYS A 19 3.31 13.53 -12.07
N GLY A 20 4.03 14.11 -13.06
CA GLY A 20 5.20 13.47 -13.64
C GLY A 20 6.36 13.31 -12.66
N MET A 21 6.53 14.28 -11.75
CA MET A 21 7.57 14.23 -10.71
C MET A 21 7.21 13.28 -9.56
N ALA A 22 5.92 13.10 -9.26
CA ALA A 22 5.48 12.16 -8.23
C ALA A 22 5.93 10.73 -8.59
N ASN A 23 6.50 10.03 -7.61
CA ASN A 23 7.07 8.68 -7.80
C ASN A 23 8.21 8.56 -8.82
N SER A 24 8.84 9.66 -9.19
CA SER A 24 10.06 9.62 -10.04
C SER A 24 11.33 9.21 -9.27
N TRP A 25 11.26 9.05 -7.97
CA TRP A 25 12.38 8.68 -7.10
C TRP A 25 13.60 9.58 -7.24
N GLY A 26 13.37 10.85 -7.58
CA GLY A 26 14.44 11.84 -7.79
C GLY A 26 15.22 11.64 -9.07
N THR A 27 14.69 10.91 -10.05
CA THR A 27 15.37 10.65 -11.33
C THR A 27 15.09 11.72 -12.38
N LEU A 28 14.07 12.58 -12.19
CA LEU A 28 13.68 13.60 -13.15
C LEU A 28 14.02 15.02 -12.70
N GLY A 29 14.17 15.26 -11.42
CA GLY A 29 14.44 16.58 -10.89
C GLY A 29 14.53 16.62 -9.38
N VAL A 30 14.91 17.80 -8.87
CA VAL A 30 14.93 18.11 -7.43
C VAL A 30 13.90 19.20 -7.16
N ALA A 31 12.92 18.89 -6.33
CA ALA A 31 11.94 19.86 -5.86
C ALA A 31 12.47 20.59 -4.63
N THR A 32 12.61 21.92 -4.71
CA THR A 32 13.03 22.76 -3.59
C THR A 32 11.87 23.32 -2.79
N GLU A 33 10.69 23.36 -3.39
CA GLU A 33 9.45 23.79 -2.74
C GLU A 33 8.28 22.96 -3.29
N VAL A 34 7.43 22.49 -2.39
CA VAL A 34 6.23 21.71 -2.74
C VAL A 34 5.04 22.28 -1.97
N THR A 35 3.92 22.47 -2.67
CA THR A 35 2.64 22.88 -2.07
C THR A 35 1.64 21.73 -2.10
N PHE A 36 1.14 21.32 -0.93
CA PHE A 36 0.13 20.29 -0.81
C PHE A 36 -1.23 20.90 -0.47
N LYS A 37 -2.27 20.42 -1.13
CA LYS A 37 -3.64 20.59 -0.66
C LYS A 37 -3.93 19.49 0.36
N VAL A 38 -4.31 19.88 1.56
CA VAL A 38 -4.65 18.95 2.65
C VAL A 38 -6.14 19.00 2.97
N LEU A 39 -6.68 17.92 3.52
CA LEU A 39 -8.01 17.89 4.10
C LEU A 39 -7.92 18.27 5.59
N PRO A 40 -8.98 18.85 6.19
CA PRO A 40 -9.06 19.04 7.63
C PRO A 40 -8.90 17.72 8.39
N ALA A 41 -8.23 17.75 9.53
CA ALA A 41 -8.15 16.59 10.40
C ALA A 41 -9.55 16.24 10.93
N PRO A 42 -9.92 14.94 10.98
CA PRO A 42 -11.18 14.52 11.54
C PRO A 42 -11.23 14.80 13.07
N GLU A 43 -12.41 15.17 13.57
CA GLU A 43 -12.63 15.37 15.00
C GLU A 43 -12.38 14.07 15.77
N THR A 44 -12.91 12.96 15.27
CA THR A 44 -12.73 11.63 15.88
C THR A 44 -12.55 10.54 14.83
N VAL A 45 -11.97 9.43 15.27
CA VAL A 45 -11.76 8.21 14.50
C VAL A 45 -12.26 7.03 15.32
N ALA A 46 -12.95 6.10 14.68
CA ALA A 46 -13.29 4.80 15.24
C ALA A 46 -12.88 3.69 14.29
N THR A 47 -12.53 2.53 14.82
CA THR A 47 -12.18 1.36 14.01
C THR A 47 -13.01 0.16 14.46
N LEU A 48 -13.70 -0.47 13.51
CA LEU A 48 -14.32 -1.76 13.72
C LEU A 48 -13.31 -2.84 13.35
N ALA A 49 -13.08 -3.80 14.23
CA ALA A 49 -12.23 -4.96 13.99
C ALA A 49 -13.09 -6.23 13.95
N VAL A 50 -13.34 -6.76 12.76
CA VAL A 50 -14.04 -8.04 12.55
C VAL A 50 -13.03 -9.16 12.72
N ARG A 51 -13.30 -10.09 13.65
CA ARG A 51 -12.36 -11.12 14.08
C ARG A 51 -12.52 -12.43 13.34
N GLY A 52 -11.42 -13.18 13.22
CA GLY A 52 -11.40 -14.59 12.83
C GLY A 52 -11.67 -14.87 11.36
N LEU A 53 -11.69 -13.87 10.49
CA LEU A 53 -11.88 -14.05 9.07
C LEU A 53 -10.59 -14.55 8.38
N ASP A 54 -10.74 -15.46 7.44
CA ASP A 54 -9.68 -15.79 6.50
C ASP A 54 -9.49 -14.67 5.43
N ASP A 55 -8.45 -14.78 4.60
CA ASP A 55 -8.10 -13.75 3.61
C ASP A 55 -9.24 -13.54 2.58
N GLU A 56 -9.96 -14.59 2.17
CA GLU A 56 -11.09 -14.49 1.23
C GLU A 56 -12.30 -13.81 1.88
N GLN A 57 -12.68 -14.24 3.07
CA GLN A 57 -13.78 -13.67 3.83
C GLN A 57 -13.52 -12.19 4.13
N ALA A 58 -12.29 -11.87 4.52
CA ALA A 58 -11.84 -10.51 4.78
C ALA A 58 -11.97 -9.61 3.54
N ALA A 59 -11.53 -10.10 2.37
CA ALA A 59 -11.67 -9.35 1.13
C ALA A 59 -13.14 -9.04 0.80
N ARG A 60 -14.05 -9.99 1.01
CA ARG A 60 -15.49 -9.81 0.82
C ARG A 60 -16.08 -8.81 1.81
N VAL A 61 -15.69 -8.90 3.09
CA VAL A 61 -16.14 -7.97 4.14
C VAL A 61 -15.65 -6.56 3.87
N MET A 62 -14.39 -6.37 3.49
CA MET A 62 -13.85 -5.07 3.10
C MET A 62 -14.59 -4.49 1.90
N ALA A 63 -14.88 -5.32 0.86
CA ALA A 63 -15.63 -4.88 -0.31
C ALA A 63 -17.06 -4.46 0.05
N LEU A 64 -17.75 -5.22 0.91
CA LEU A 64 -19.08 -4.91 1.39
C LEU A 64 -19.09 -3.59 2.19
N ALA A 65 -18.16 -3.42 3.12
CA ALA A 65 -18.04 -2.23 3.95
C ALA A 65 -17.73 -0.97 3.13
N MET A 66 -16.77 -1.05 2.21
CA MET A 66 -16.38 0.07 1.34
C MET A 66 -17.48 0.44 0.33
N GLY A 67 -18.32 -0.53 -0.07
CA GLY A 67 -19.48 -0.29 -0.94
C GLY A 67 -20.73 0.21 -0.20
N SER A 68 -20.70 0.27 1.13
CA SER A 68 -21.81 0.76 1.94
C SER A 68 -21.89 2.28 1.94
N ARG A 69 -23.02 2.82 2.44
CA ARG A 69 -23.22 4.26 2.65
C ARG A 69 -22.52 4.81 3.91
N GLU A 70 -21.79 3.95 4.64
CA GLU A 70 -21.18 4.32 5.92
C GLU A 70 -19.83 5.03 5.75
N GLU A 71 -19.42 5.33 4.52
CA GLU A 71 -18.23 6.13 4.19
C GLU A 71 -16.97 5.63 4.92
N VAL A 72 -16.71 4.32 4.85
CA VAL A 72 -15.49 3.72 5.39
C VAL A 72 -14.28 4.36 4.71
N SER A 73 -13.40 4.99 5.48
CA SER A 73 -12.27 5.75 4.94
C SER A 73 -11.02 4.90 4.68
N SER A 74 -10.90 3.76 5.36
CA SER A 74 -9.79 2.80 5.18
C SER A 74 -10.23 1.40 5.57
N ALA A 75 -9.69 0.39 4.88
CA ALA A 75 -9.95 -1.01 5.16
C ALA A 75 -8.67 -1.83 4.99
N ALA A 76 -8.34 -2.64 5.98
CA ALA A 76 -7.18 -3.53 5.97
C ALA A 76 -7.52 -4.88 6.61
N HIS A 77 -6.76 -5.91 6.23
CA HIS A 77 -6.85 -7.22 6.86
C HIS A 77 -5.48 -7.64 7.39
N LEU A 78 -5.47 -7.99 8.66
CA LEU A 78 -4.29 -8.39 9.43
C LEU A 78 -4.45 -9.87 9.81
N PRO A 79 -3.84 -10.81 9.06
CA PRO A 79 -3.87 -12.23 9.42
C PRO A 79 -3.25 -12.50 10.79
N PRO A 80 -3.49 -13.69 11.39
CA PRO A 80 -2.99 -14.02 12.74
C PRO A 80 -1.48 -13.87 12.89
N THR A 81 -0.73 -14.12 11.81
CA THR A 81 0.75 -14.02 11.81
C THR A 81 1.26 -12.60 12.04
N VAL A 82 0.45 -11.57 11.79
CA VAL A 82 0.82 -10.17 11.98
C VAL A 82 -0.04 -9.42 12.99
N ALA A 83 -1.29 -9.80 13.22
CA ALA A 83 -2.24 -9.08 14.07
C ALA A 83 -1.67 -8.79 15.48
N TRP A 84 -1.03 -9.76 16.09
CA TRP A 84 -0.44 -9.64 17.43
C TRP A 84 0.70 -8.61 17.53
N ARG A 85 1.22 -8.11 16.41
CA ARG A 85 2.31 -7.12 16.37
C ARG A 85 1.81 -5.68 16.42
N PHE A 86 0.48 -5.48 16.34
CA PHE A 86 -0.14 -4.17 16.37
C PHE A 86 -0.64 -3.81 17.76
N LEU A 87 -0.70 -2.51 18.06
CA LEU A 87 -1.15 -1.96 19.34
C LEU A 87 -0.40 -2.54 20.55
N ASP A 88 0.91 -2.75 20.41
CA ASP A 88 1.73 -3.38 21.44
C ASP A 88 1.21 -4.75 21.90
N GLY A 89 0.67 -5.53 20.95
CA GLY A 89 0.06 -6.85 21.17
C GLY A 89 -1.41 -6.81 21.61
N LYS A 90 -1.99 -5.64 21.85
CA LYS A 90 -3.38 -5.50 22.34
C LYS A 90 -4.43 -5.81 21.28
N LEU A 91 -4.05 -5.82 19.99
CA LEU A 91 -4.96 -6.26 18.93
C LEU A 91 -5.26 -7.77 19.03
N GLY A 92 -4.42 -8.54 19.73
CA GLY A 92 -4.59 -9.98 19.91
C GLY A 92 -4.01 -10.82 18.79
N GLY A 93 -4.10 -12.16 18.94
CA GLY A 93 -3.50 -13.12 18.01
C GLY A 93 -4.44 -13.63 16.92
N ASP A 94 -5.72 -13.31 16.98
CA ASP A 94 -6.68 -13.69 15.94
C ASP A 94 -6.61 -12.74 14.75
N ALA A 95 -6.99 -13.22 13.56
CA ALA A 95 -7.13 -12.36 12.39
C ALA A 95 -8.05 -11.18 12.69
N ALA A 96 -7.68 -9.98 12.21
CA ALA A 96 -8.47 -8.78 12.36
C ALA A 96 -8.65 -8.08 11.01
N THR A 97 -9.91 -7.98 10.55
CA THR A 97 -10.28 -7.13 9.42
C THR A 97 -10.74 -5.80 9.98
N ILE A 98 -9.96 -4.75 9.74
CA ILE A 98 -10.12 -3.44 10.36
C ILE A 98 -10.70 -2.43 9.37
N LEU A 99 -11.72 -1.70 9.82
CA LEU A 99 -12.49 -0.74 9.03
C LEU A 99 -12.51 0.60 9.76
N ARG A 100 -12.04 1.67 9.11
CA ARG A 100 -11.91 2.98 9.70
C ARG A 100 -13.08 3.88 9.34
N LEU A 101 -13.65 4.50 10.36
CA LEU A 101 -14.61 5.60 10.24
C LEU A 101 -14.01 6.86 10.87
N GLU A 102 -14.20 8.00 10.20
CA GLU A 102 -13.68 9.27 10.70
C GLU A 102 -14.61 10.44 10.34
N GLY A 103 -14.54 11.52 11.10
CA GLY A 103 -15.35 12.74 10.93
C GLY A 103 -15.85 13.31 12.24
N PHE A 104 -17.07 13.87 12.24
CA PHE A 104 -17.72 14.40 13.43
C PHE A 104 -18.19 13.28 14.36
N ALA A 105 -18.01 13.44 15.68
CA ALA A 105 -18.26 12.40 16.66
C ALA A 105 -19.68 11.78 16.59
N PRO A 106 -20.78 12.54 16.47
CA PRO A 106 -22.13 11.96 16.34
C PRO A 106 -22.30 11.14 15.06
N SER A 107 -21.71 11.60 13.94
CA SER A 107 -21.76 10.90 12.67
C SER A 107 -20.97 9.59 12.73
N VAL A 108 -19.76 9.60 13.27
CA VAL A 108 -18.92 8.39 13.44
C VAL A 108 -19.63 7.38 14.33
N ALA A 109 -20.24 7.80 15.44
CA ALA A 109 -20.98 6.92 16.33
C ALA A 109 -22.20 6.28 15.65
N HIS A 110 -22.94 7.04 14.82
CA HIS A 110 -24.08 6.52 14.06
C HIS A 110 -23.63 5.51 13.02
N ARG A 111 -22.66 5.87 12.16
CA ARG A 111 -22.13 5.01 11.09
C ARG A 111 -21.48 3.75 11.65
N SER A 112 -20.82 3.84 12.79
CA SER A 112 -20.26 2.68 13.49
C SER A 112 -21.33 1.65 13.86
N ARG A 113 -22.48 2.08 14.40
CA ARG A 113 -23.60 1.17 14.69
C ARG A 113 -24.17 0.55 13.43
N GLN A 114 -24.43 1.35 12.37
CA GLN A 114 -24.95 0.84 11.12
C GLN A 114 -24.00 -0.19 10.46
N LEU A 115 -22.70 0.05 10.54
CA LEU A 115 -21.69 -0.88 10.00
C LEU A 115 -21.62 -2.17 10.86
N GLN A 116 -21.76 -2.08 12.19
CA GLN A 116 -21.88 -3.24 13.06
C GLN A 116 -23.14 -4.08 12.72
N ASP A 117 -24.27 -3.44 12.49
CA ASP A 117 -25.51 -4.12 12.09
C ASP A 117 -25.34 -4.82 10.72
N LEU A 118 -24.72 -4.15 9.77
CA LEU A 118 -24.43 -4.71 8.44
C LEU A 118 -23.52 -5.95 8.51
N LEU A 119 -22.51 -5.92 9.36
CA LEU A 119 -21.46 -6.94 9.46
C LEU A 119 -21.67 -7.95 10.59
N GLY A 120 -22.69 -7.80 11.43
CA GLY A 120 -22.89 -8.57 12.65
C GLY A 120 -23.04 -10.08 12.46
N ARG A 121 -23.27 -10.54 11.22
CA ARG A 121 -23.33 -11.97 10.87
C ARG A 121 -22.00 -12.54 10.36
N THR A 122 -20.97 -11.71 10.20
CA THR A 122 -19.71 -12.15 9.60
C THR A 122 -18.68 -12.59 10.63
N GLY A 123 -18.80 -12.14 11.89
CA GLY A 123 -17.86 -12.46 12.96
C GLY A 123 -18.08 -11.58 14.19
N THR A 124 -17.29 -11.80 15.23
CA THR A 124 -17.24 -10.89 16.39
C THR A 124 -16.63 -9.57 15.98
N ILE A 125 -17.23 -8.46 16.44
CA ILE A 125 -16.77 -7.11 16.10
C ILE A 125 -16.37 -6.39 17.38
N ASP A 126 -15.11 -5.98 17.47
CA ASP A 126 -14.61 -5.06 18.49
C ASP A 126 -14.61 -3.64 17.92
N VAL A 127 -14.90 -2.65 18.77
CA VAL A 127 -14.82 -1.24 18.40
C VAL A 127 -13.67 -0.61 19.18
N LEU A 128 -12.67 -0.14 18.45
CA LEU A 128 -11.53 0.59 19.02
C LEU A 128 -11.88 2.07 19.17
N ASP A 129 -11.45 2.66 20.26
CA ASP A 129 -11.61 4.09 20.53
C ASP A 129 -10.73 4.97 19.62
N ASP A 130 -10.83 6.30 19.76
CA ASP A 130 -10.08 7.26 18.95
C ASP A 130 -8.56 7.08 19.09
N SER A 131 -8.07 6.89 20.30
CA SER A 131 -6.63 6.75 20.56
C SER A 131 -6.06 5.49 19.97
N GLN A 132 -6.72 4.35 20.22
CA GLN A 132 -6.36 3.04 19.66
C GLN A 132 -6.44 3.04 18.14
N SER A 133 -7.51 3.64 17.58
CA SER A 133 -7.68 3.75 16.13
C SER A 133 -6.56 4.54 15.48
N ARG A 134 -6.23 5.72 16.03
CA ARG A 134 -5.13 6.54 15.50
C ARG A 134 -3.78 5.85 15.60
N GLN A 135 -3.53 5.12 16.67
CA GLN A 135 -2.30 4.34 16.81
C GLN A 135 -2.25 3.22 15.77
N LEU A 136 -3.29 2.40 15.69
CA LEU A 136 -3.37 1.26 14.76
C LEU A 136 -3.14 1.69 13.30
N TRP A 137 -3.82 2.74 12.84
CA TRP A 137 -3.67 3.19 11.46
C TRP A 137 -2.33 3.85 11.15
N ARG A 138 -1.64 4.42 12.15
CA ARG A 138 -0.23 4.82 11.99
C ARG A 138 0.67 3.61 11.81
N GLU A 139 0.48 2.57 12.63
CA GLU A 139 1.26 1.34 12.56
C GLU A 139 1.05 0.58 11.24
N VAL A 140 -0.20 0.54 10.72
CA VAL A 140 -0.51 -0.01 9.38
C VAL A 140 0.19 0.80 8.29
N ARG A 141 0.05 2.13 8.30
CA ARG A 141 0.70 3.03 7.34
C ARG A 141 2.22 2.89 7.33
N ASP A 142 2.82 2.80 8.51
CA ASP A 142 4.27 2.77 8.69
C ASP A 142 4.84 1.34 8.54
N VAL A 143 3.97 0.38 8.20
CA VAL A 143 4.35 -1.04 7.97
C VAL A 143 5.09 -1.62 9.18
N LEU A 144 4.65 -1.28 10.38
CA LEU A 144 5.34 -1.59 11.64
C LEU A 144 5.81 -3.04 11.75
N PRO A 145 5.02 -4.08 11.41
CA PRO A 145 5.44 -5.48 11.55
C PRO A 145 6.68 -5.85 10.74
N TYR A 146 6.96 -5.09 9.66
CA TYR A 146 8.08 -5.36 8.76
C TYR A 146 9.14 -4.25 8.77
N ALA A 147 8.82 -3.08 9.30
CA ALA A 147 9.75 -1.94 9.36
C ALA A 147 10.92 -2.19 10.33
N GLN A 148 10.66 -2.87 11.43
CA GLN A 148 11.65 -3.15 12.47
C GLN A 148 12.40 -4.47 12.28
N ALA A 149 12.05 -5.26 11.27
CA ALA A 149 12.67 -6.54 11.01
C ALA A 149 14.12 -6.35 10.53
N GLY A 150 15.07 -6.38 11.44
CA GLY A 150 16.51 -6.39 11.16
C GLY A 150 17.03 -7.75 10.66
N ASP A 151 16.15 -8.68 10.27
CA ASP A 151 16.44 -10.05 9.88
C ASP A 151 16.91 -10.23 8.43
N GLY A 152 17.05 -9.13 7.69
CA GLY A 152 17.54 -9.17 6.29
C GLY A 152 16.56 -9.76 5.28
N ARG A 153 15.31 -10.05 5.67
CA ARG A 153 14.29 -10.61 4.78
C ARG A 153 13.79 -9.59 3.78
N ALA A 154 13.47 -10.06 2.58
CA ALA A 154 12.89 -9.22 1.53
C ALA A 154 11.47 -8.79 1.89
N VAL A 155 11.18 -7.49 1.73
CA VAL A 155 9.84 -6.93 1.90
C VAL A 155 9.37 -6.32 0.60
N TRP A 156 8.25 -6.82 0.10
CA TRP A 156 7.59 -6.37 -1.11
C TRP A 156 6.35 -5.54 -0.81
N ARG A 157 6.16 -4.50 -1.61
CA ARG A 157 4.92 -3.76 -1.73
C ARG A 157 4.26 -4.13 -3.05
N VAL A 158 3.13 -4.81 -2.99
CA VAL A 158 2.38 -5.26 -4.17
C VAL A 158 1.11 -4.43 -4.29
N SER A 159 0.81 -3.95 -5.49
CA SER A 159 -0.44 -3.26 -5.80
C SER A 159 -1.14 -3.97 -6.95
N MET A 160 -2.41 -4.32 -6.74
CA MET A 160 -3.24 -5.03 -7.71
C MET A 160 -4.73 -4.82 -7.43
N ALA A 161 -5.61 -5.42 -8.24
CA ALA A 161 -7.06 -5.32 -8.00
C ALA A 161 -7.42 -5.92 -6.62
N PRO A 162 -8.21 -5.22 -5.77
CA PRO A 162 -8.47 -5.62 -4.38
C PRO A 162 -8.94 -7.07 -4.22
N MET A 163 -9.89 -7.53 -5.04
CA MET A 163 -10.43 -8.89 -4.96
C MET A 163 -9.49 -9.98 -5.50
N GLN A 164 -8.36 -9.61 -6.10
CA GLN A 164 -7.36 -10.56 -6.60
C GLN A 164 -6.19 -10.74 -5.63
N GLY A 165 -5.99 -9.80 -4.71
CA GLY A 165 -4.85 -9.81 -3.80
C GLY A 165 -4.74 -11.08 -2.96
N TRP A 166 -5.82 -11.47 -2.31
CA TRP A 166 -5.83 -12.68 -1.47
C TRP A 166 -5.58 -13.96 -2.29
N ARG A 167 -6.13 -14.05 -3.53
CA ARG A 167 -5.94 -15.20 -4.42
C ARG A 167 -4.49 -15.36 -4.83
N MET A 168 -3.85 -14.25 -5.16
CA MET A 168 -2.42 -14.22 -5.50
C MET A 168 -1.56 -14.68 -4.31
N VAL A 169 -1.86 -14.19 -3.09
CA VAL A 169 -1.11 -14.59 -1.89
C VAL A 169 -1.36 -16.06 -1.53
N ASP A 170 -2.60 -16.55 -1.63
CA ASP A 170 -2.91 -17.96 -1.41
C ASP A 170 -2.15 -18.88 -2.37
N GLU A 171 -2.12 -18.53 -3.66
CA GLU A 171 -1.32 -19.28 -4.63
C GLU A 171 0.19 -19.16 -4.35
N PHE A 172 0.66 -17.96 -3.96
CA PHE A 172 2.08 -17.75 -3.65
C PHE A 172 2.56 -18.62 -2.47
N ARG A 173 1.75 -18.78 -1.43
CA ARG A 173 2.04 -19.63 -0.25
C ARG A 173 2.29 -21.11 -0.59
N ARG A 174 1.87 -21.54 -1.77
CA ARG A 174 2.16 -22.91 -2.28
C ARG A 174 3.56 -23.04 -2.89
N HIS A 175 4.21 -21.92 -3.19
CA HIS A 175 5.54 -21.86 -3.79
C HIS A 175 6.63 -21.51 -2.79
N ALA A 176 6.35 -20.57 -1.87
CA ALA A 176 7.32 -20.10 -0.90
C ALA A 176 6.64 -19.62 0.39
N GLY A 177 7.39 -19.64 1.48
CA GLY A 177 6.98 -19.07 2.76
C GLY A 177 6.90 -17.55 2.69
N VAL A 178 5.77 -17.01 3.11
CA VAL A 178 5.51 -15.56 3.13
C VAL A 178 4.59 -15.18 4.27
N ASP A 179 4.95 -14.11 4.95
CA ASP A 179 4.10 -13.40 5.88
C ASP A 179 3.51 -12.18 5.16
N ALA A 180 2.19 -12.02 5.16
CA ALA A 180 1.53 -10.97 4.39
C ALA A 180 0.37 -10.36 5.15
N TYR A 181 0.09 -9.07 4.89
CA TYR A 181 -1.15 -8.42 5.27
C TYR A 181 -1.65 -7.48 4.16
N TYR A 182 -2.92 -7.10 4.23
CA TYR A 182 -3.60 -6.38 3.17
C TYR A 182 -4.05 -5.01 3.66
N ASP A 183 -3.83 -4.00 2.84
CA ASP A 183 -4.29 -2.63 3.02
C ASP A 183 -5.05 -2.18 1.76
N TRP A 184 -5.62 -0.98 1.75
CA TRP A 184 -6.40 -0.44 0.64
C TRP A 184 -7.46 -1.42 0.14
N GLN A 185 -8.24 -1.97 1.06
CA GLN A 185 -9.31 -2.94 0.74
C GLN A 185 -8.78 -4.24 0.07
N GLY A 186 -7.52 -4.58 0.26
CA GLY A 186 -6.87 -5.73 -0.38
C GLY A 186 -6.10 -5.38 -1.67
N GLY A 187 -6.13 -4.12 -2.11
CA GLY A 187 -5.41 -3.66 -3.31
C GLY A 187 -3.94 -3.34 -3.07
N LEU A 188 -3.54 -3.16 -1.83
CA LEU A 188 -2.15 -3.05 -1.40
C LEU A 188 -1.81 -4.22 -0.49
N ILE A 189 -0.78 -4.97 -0.85
CA ILE A 189 -0.33 -6.12 -0.07
C ILE A 189 1.12 -5.87 0.34
N TRP A 190 1.38 -5.99 1.63
CA TRP A 190 2.72 -6.03 2.16
C TRP A 190 3.11 -7.48 2.39
N MET A 191 4.22 -7.91 1.79
CA MET A 191 4.69 -9.29 1.84
C MET A 191 6.13 -9.31 2.35
N ARG A 192 6.38 -10.06 3.42
CA ARG A 192 7.73 -10.35 3.91
C ARG A 192 8.05 -11.79 3.60
N MET A 193 9.08 -11.99 2.78
CA MET A 193 9.51 -13.33 2.39
C MET A 193 10.19 -14.04 3.57
N GLU A 194 10.07 -15.36 3.61
CA GLU A 194 10.71 -16.16 4.65
C GLU A 194 12.20 -16.35 4.39
N ALA A 195 12.58 -16.56 3.14
CA ALA A 195 13.96 -16.81 2.72
C ALA A 195 14.36 -15.92 1.54
N GLU A 196 14.20 -16.40 0.31
CA GLU A 196 14.62 -15.69 -0.91
C GLU A 196 13.57 -14.63 -1.35
N PRO A 197 13.95 -13.68 -2.22
CA PRO A 197 13.04 -12.61 -2.64
C PRO A 197 11.91 -13.07 -3.57
N GLU A 198 12.02 -14.21 -4.21
CA GLU A 198 11.01 -14.88 -5.06
C GLU A 198 10.41 -13.96 -6.15
N ALA A 199 11.22 -13.05 -6.71
CA ALA A 199 10.77 -12.00 -7.60
C ALA A 199 10.03 -12.52 -8.84
N ASP A 200 10.55 -13.59 -9.47
CA ASP A 200 10.00 -14.16 -10.70
C ASP A 200 8.66 -14.84 -10.46
N VAL A 201 8.55 -15.59 -9.36
CA VAL A 201 7.30 -16.25 -8.96
C VAL A 201 6.25 -15.19 -8.67
N LEU A 202 6.62 -14.19 -7.84
CA LEU A 202 5.72 -13.10 -7.47
C LEU A 202 5.18 -12.35 -8.69
N ARG A 203 6.04 -11.95 -9.61
CA ARG A 203 5.64 -11.20 -10.82
C ARG A 203 4.80 -12.03 -11.78
N LYS A 204 5.10 -13.32 -11.94
CA LYS A 204 4.27 -14.23 -12.73
C LYS A 204 2.87 -14.40 -12.14
N LEU A 205 2.76 -14.54 -10.83
CA LEU A 205 1.46 -14.65 -10.16
C LEU A 205 0.66 -13.36 -10.24
N ILE A 206 1.28 -12.19 -10.05
CA ILE A 206 0.61 -10.90 -10.26
C ILE A 206 0.04 -10.82 -11.67
N ALA A 207 0.82 -11.17 -12.69
CA ALA A 207 0.34 -11.17 -14.08
C ALA A 207 -0.84 -12.13 -14.30
N ARG A 208 -0.80 -13.34 -13.71
CA ARG A 208 -1.87 -14.34 -13.77
C ARG A 208 -3.17 -13.86 -13.12
N HIS A 209 -3.08 -13.13 -12.02
CA HIS A 209 -4.21 -12.63 -11.24
C HIS A 209 -4.69 -11.23 -11.67
N GLY A 210 -4.59 -10.90 -12.93
CA GLY A 210 -5.16 -9.67 -13.51
C GLY A 210 -4.20 -8.50 -13.60
N GLY A 211 -2.93 -8.69 -13.29
CA GLY A 211 -1.91 -7.65 -13.39
C GLY A 211 -1.77 -6.82 -12.12
N GLY A 212 -0.84 -5.90 -12.17
CA GLY A 212 -0.41 -5.09 -11.04
C GLY A 212 1.09 -4.88 -11.07
N HIS A 213 1.65 -4.48 -9.94
CA HIS A 213 3.10 -4.32 -9.83
C HIS A 213 3.61 -4.61 -8.42
N ALA A 214 4.86 -5.09 -8.34
CA ALA A 214 5.58 -5.30 -7.11
C ALA A 214 6.82 -4.40 -7.06
N THR A 215 7.04 -3.75 -5.90
CA THR A 215 8.24 -2.97 -5.62
C THR A 215 8.96 -3.59 -4.43
N LEU A 216 10.25 -3.86 -4.58
CA LEU A 216 11.11 -4.37 -3.50
C LEU A 216 11.49 -3.20 -2.58
N ILE A 217 10.81 -3.10 -1.44
CA ILE A 217 11.00 -1.96 -0.51
C ILE A 217 12.24 -2.16 0.37
N ARG A 218 12.49 -3.41 0.78
CA ARG A 218 13.64 -3.77 1.62
C ARG A 218 14.22 -5.10 1.22
N ALA A 219 15.52 -5.19 1.14
CA ALA A 219 16.27 -6.42 1.00
C ALA A 219 17.75 -6.17 1.33
N PRO A 220 18.53 -7.19 1.62
CA PRO A 220 20.00 -7.10 1.68
C PRO A 220 20.60 -6.56 0.39
N GLU A 221 21.75 -5.92 0.47
CA GLU A 221 22.42 -5.31 -0.69
C GLU A 221 22.64 -6.32 -1.81
N ARG A 222 23.11 -7.53 -1.50
CA ARG A 222 23.31 -8.62 -2.46
C ARG A 222 22.03 -8.93 -3.28
N VAL A 223 20.86 -8.88 -2.64
CA VAL A 223 19.58 -9.15 -3.30
C VAL A 223 19.18 -7.96 -4.19
N ARG A 224 19.37 -6.72 -3.71
CA ARG A 224 19.07 -5.52 -4.49
C ARG A 224 19.96 -5.34 -5.70
N GLY A 225 21.15 -5.92 -5.68
CA GLY A 225 22.08 -5.94 -6.84
C GLY A 225 21.71 -6.98 -7.91
N SER A 226 20.89 -7.99 -7.57
CA SER A 226 20.54 -9.10 -8.47
C SER A 226 19.06 -9.15 -8.86
N VAL A 227 18.20 -8.41 -8.14
CA VAL A 227 16.76 -8.39 -8.38
C VAL A 227 16.30 -6.98 -8.73
N ASP A 228 15.54 -6.84 -9.81
CA ASP A 228 14.92 -5.57 -10.17
C ASP A 228 14.00 -5.07 -9.05
N VAL A 229 14.29 -3.87 -8.54
CA VAL A 229 13.51 -3.25 -7.46
C VAL A 229 12.08 -2.95 -7.92
N PHE A 230 11.94 -2.44 -9.14
CA PHE A 230 10.65 -2.07 -9.74
C PHE A 230 10.18 -3.10 -10.74
N GLN A 231 8.87 -3.18 -10.94
CA GLN A 231 8.26 -3.96 -12.00
C GLN A 231 8.78 -3.48 -13.36
N GLN A 232 9.20 -4.40 -14.21
CA GLN A 232 9.58 -4.06 -15.58
C GLN A 232 8.36 -3.52 -16.34
N GLN A 233 8.57 -2.44 -17.07
CA GLN A 233 7.52 -1.82 -17.87
C GLN A 233 7.42 -2.50 -19.24
N PRO A 234 6.21 -2.56 -19.84
CA PRO A 234 6.06 -2.89 -21.25
C PRO A 234 6.92 -1.97 -22.12
N ALA A 235 7.46 -2.49 -23.23
CA ALA A 235 8.44 -1.80 -24.07
C ALA A 235 8.01 -0.37 -24.47
N ALA A 236 6.75 -0.17 -24.84
CA ALA A 236 6.23 1.15 -25.22
C ALA A 236 6.28 2.15 -24.06
N LEU A 237 5.92 1.73 -22.85
CA LEU A 237 5.96 2.57 -21.66
C LEU A 237 7.40 2.84 -21.22
N ALA A 238 8.28 1.84 -21.29
CA ALA A 238 9.70 1.98 -21.00
C ALA A 238 10.35 3.02 -21.94
N ALA A 239 10.06 2.97 -23.24
CA ALA A 239 10.55 3.93 -24.22
C ALA A 239 10.03 5.37 -23.93
N LEU A 240 8.77 5.51 -23.50
CA LEU A 240 8.23 6.81 -23.11
C LEU A 240 8.95 7.35 -21.84
N SER A 241 9.13 6.50 -20.84
CA SER A 241 9.84 6.85 -19.60
C SER A 241 11.30 7.26 -19.87
N ALA A 242 11.98 6.53 -20.76
CA ALA A 242 13.35 6.87 -21.17
C ALA A 242 13.43 8.22 -21.87
N ARG A 243 12.50 8.52 -22.80
CA ARG A 243 12.44 9.83 -23.46
C ARG A 243 12.17 10.96 -22.45
N LEU A 244 11.28 10.73 -21.49
CA LEU A 244 11.02 11.71 -20.44
C LEU A 244 12.27 11.96 -19.59
N LYS A 245 12.97 10.91 -19.18
CA LYS A 245 14.25 11.00 -18.46
C LYS A 245 15.27 11.80 -19.26
N GLN A 246 15.45 11.51 -20.56
CA GLN A 246 16.39 12.21 -21.44
C GLN A 246 16.06 13.71 -21.57
N GLN A 247 14.78 14.09 -21.54
CA GLN A 247 14.40 15.51 -21.62
C GLN A 247 14.66 16.27 -20.31
N PHE A 248 14.47 15.62 -19.16
CA PHE A 248 14.67 16.27 -17.85
C PHE A 248 16.12 16.20 -17.36
N ASP A 249 16.82 15.15 -17.70
CA ASP A 249 18.18 14.88 -17.23
C ASP A 249 19.03 14.26 -18.36
N PRO A 250 19.37 15.06 -19.38
CA PRO A 250 20.13 14.59 -20.54
C PRO A 250 21.52 14.06 -20.17
N GLU A 251 22.14 14.58 -19.12
CA GLU A 251 23.46 14.16 -18.64
C GLU A 251 23.38 12.93 -17.68
N ASN A 252 22.14 12.46 -17.38
CA ASN A 252 21.89 11.32 -16.50
C ASN A 252 22.60 11.38 -15.14
N ILE A 253 22.58 12.55 -14.50
CA ILE A 253 23.19 12.79 -13.19
C ILE A 253 22.24 12.57 -12.01
N LEU A 254 20.91 12.57 -12.26
CA LEU A 254 19.89 12.45 -11.23
C LEU A 254 19.59 10.98 -10.94
N ASN A 255 20.14 10.47 -9.85
CA ASN A 255 19.94 9.10 -9.36
C ASN A 255 20.02 8.02 -10.47
N PRO A 256 21.10 7.93 -11.23
CA PRO A 256 21.26 6.93 -12.28
C PRO A 256 21.14 5.52 -11.71
N GLY A 257 20.41 4.64 -12.41
CA GLY A 257 20.19 3.25 -11.97
C GLY A 257 19.21 3.09 -10.78
N ARG A 258 18.62 4.16 -10.28
CA ARG A 258 17.72 4.09 -9.11
C ARG A 258 16.43 3.30 -9.39
N MET A 259 15.80 3.52 -10.53
CA MET A 259 14.55 2.84 -10.89
C MET A 259 14.79 1.63 -11.79
N TYR A 260 15.63 1.80 -12.79
CA TYR A 260 15.92 0.75 -13.76
C TYR A 260 17.43 0.68 -13.98
N PRO A 261 17.97 -0.51 -14.31
CA PRO A 261 19.38 -0.66 -14.65
C PRO A 261 19.79 0.35 -15.72
N HIS A 262 21.03 0.81 -15.65
CA HIS A 262 21.58 1.71 -16.66
C HIS A 262 21.59 0.96 -18.00
N GLN A 263 20.76 1.35 -18.94
CA GLN A 263 20.93 0.91 -20.33
C GLN A 263 22.17 1.66 -20.87
N ALA A 264 23.30 0.96 -20.87
CA ALA A 264 24.48 1.46 -21.52
C ALA A 264 24.19 1.52 -23.03
N GLY A 265 24.01 2.73 -23.55
CA GLY A 265 24.00 3.04 -24.97
C GLY A 265 22.81 2.49 -25.77
N ALA A 266 21.78 3.30 -25.98
CA ALA A 266 20.98 3.28 -27.20
C ALA A 266 21.40 4.46 -28.09
#